data_b0abdaed4067aa0c4162dae2814fa65f
#
_entry.id   b0abdaed4067aa0c4162dae2814fa65f
#
_cell.length_a   1.000
_cell.length_b   1.000
_cell.length_c   1.000
_cell.angle_alpha   90.00
_cell.angle_beta   90.00
_cell.angle_gamma   90.00
#
_symmetry.space_group_name_H-M   'P 1'
#
loop_
_entity.id
_entity.type
_entity.pdbx_description
1 polymer ?
#
loop_
_entity_poly.entity_id
_entity_poly.type
_entity_poly.pdbx_seq_one_letter_code
_entity_poly.pdbx_strand_id
1 'polypeptide(L)'
;MAIRVLPRRRSHRPTRALVVYCHPSPNSYVAALRDRVLVGLDAAGAETRLIDLYAEGFTPEFSASERAAHLDDGTDPAISEHAESLQWCNTLILVYPTWWAGQPAMLKGWFDRVFVNGVAWELPAGANRLRPHLDNLRRIVAVTTHGSPKYINALEGEGGK
;
A
#
# COMPACT_ATOMS: atom_id res chain seq x y z
N MET A 1 -25.13 -26.25 -36.97
CA MET A 1 -24.79 -24.81 -36.75
C MET A 1 -23.98 -24.74 -35.48
N ALA A 2 -22.65 -24.60 -35.55
CA ALA A 2 -21.74 -24.65 -34.41
C ALA A 2 -21.46 -23.21 -33.96
N ILE A 3 -21.90 -22.83 -32.76
CA ILE A 3 -21.62 -21.54 -32.17
C ILE A 3 -20.18 -21.59 -31.63
N ARG A 4 -19.27 -20.87 -32.31
CA ARG A 4 -17.89 -20.71 -31.87
C ARG A 4 -17.84 -19.57 -30.83
N VAL A 5 -17.81 -19.93 -29.55
CA VAL A 5 -17.57 -18.97 -28.48
C VAL A 5 -16.11 -18.56 -28.52
N LEU A 6 -15.82 -17.35 -29.01
CA LEU A 6 -14.48 -16.78 -28.94
C LEU A 6 -14.15 -16.44 -27.48
N PRO A 7 -12.97 -16.82 -26.97
CA PRO A 7 -12.56 -16.43 -25.64
C PRO A 7 -12.48 -14.90 -25.58
N ARG A 8 -13.19 -14.28 -24.63
CA ARG A 8 -13.03 -12.86 -24.32
C ARG A 8 -11.55 -12.61 -24.03
N ARG A 9 -10.86 -11.88 -24.89
CA ARG A 9 -9.55 -11.33 -24.59
C ARG A 9 -9.73 -10.45 -23.33
N ARG A 10 -9.29 -10.94 -22.18
CA ARG A 10 -9.04 -10.06 -21.02
C ARG A 10 -8.01 -9.06 -21.51
N SER A 11 -8.37 -7.80 -21.59
CA SER A 11 -7.41 -6.72 -21.80
C SER A 11 -6.45 -6.77 -20.62
N HIS A 12 -5.29 -7.37 -20.82
CA HIS A 12 -4.22 -7.39 -19.83
C HIS A 12 -3.62 -5.98 -19.81
N ARG A 13 -4.22 -5.11 -19.00
CA ARG A 13 -3.48 -3.90 -18.63
C ARG A 13 -2.26 -4.37 -17.85
N PRO A 14 -1.06 -3.84 -18.13
CA PRO A 14 0.15 -4.23 -17.42
C PRO A 14 -0.04 -4.02 -15.91
N THR A 15 0.48 -4.94 -15.13
CA THR A 15 0.49 -4.80 -13.67
C THR A 15 1.52 -3.73 -13.32
N ARG A 16 1.07 -2.66 -12.66
CA ARG A 16 1.90 -1.65 -12.04
C ARG A 16 1.83 -1.84 -10.54
N ALA A 17 2.89 -2.41 -9.99
CA ALA A 17 2.95 -2.79 -8.58
C ALA A 17 3.73 -1.74 -7.78
N LEU A 18 3.12 -1.23 -6.72
CA LEU A 18 3.80 -0.50 -5.66
C LEU A 18 4.03 -1.45 -4.50
N VAL A 19 5.29 -1.71 -4.16
CA VAL A 19 5.68 -2.48 -2.98
C VAL A 19 6.12 -1.51 -1.90
N VAL A 20 5.40 -1.49 -0.77
CA VAL A 20 5.79 -0.73 0.42
C VAL A 20 6.32 -1.70 1.45
N TYR A 21 7.61 -1.59 1.74
CA TYR A 21 8.34 -2.45 2.66
C TYR A 21 8.63 -1.72 3.97
N CYS A 22 8.42 -2.42 5.06
CA CYS A 22 8.56 -1.85 6.39
C CYS A 22 9.21 -2.83 7.35
N HIS A 23 10.55 -2.76 7.51
CA HIS A 23 11.30 -3.47 8.53
C HIS A 23 12.66 -2.81 8.79
N PRO A 24 13.09 -2.60 10.06
CA PRO A 24 14.34 -1.90 10.37
C PRO A 24 15.59 -2.70 10.05
N SER A 25 15.48 -4.03 10.00
CA SER A 25 16.65 -4.89 9.72
C SER A 25 16.66 -5.37 8.27
N PRO A 26 17.73 -5.07 7.51
CA PRO A 26 17.84 -5.47 6.11
C PRO A 26 18.00 -6.99 5.92
N ASN A 27 18.39 -7.72 6.96
CA ASN A 27 18.62 -9.18 6.94
C ASN A 27 17.50 -9.96 7.64
N SER A 28 16.31 -9.37 7.76
CA SER A 28 15.18 -10.03 8.40
C SER A 28 14.49 -11.04 7.47
N TYR A 29 13.70 -11.94 8.07
CA TYR A 29 12.83 -12.82 7.28
C TYR A 29 11.83 -12.03 6.41
N VAL A 30 11.37 -10.88 6.90
CA VAL A 30 10.48 -9.98 6.14
C VAL A 30 11.22 -9.37 4.93
N ALA A 31 12.53 -9.09 5.05
CA ALA A 31 13.35 -8.68 3.91
C ALA A 31 13.43 -9.78 2.84
N ALA A 32 13.62 -11.04 3.25
CA ALA A 32 13.59 -12.16 2.31
C ALA A 32 12.22 -12.32 1.64
N LEU A 33 11.13 -12.05 2.33
CA LEU A 33 9.78 -12.02 1.72
C LEU A 33 9.65 -10.90 0.69
N ARG A 34 10.14 -9.68 0.99
CA ARG A 34 10.20 -8.57 0.03
C ARG A 34 10.93 -9.00 -1.24
N ASP A 35 12.10 -9.58 -1.11
CA ASP A 35 12.92 -9.99 -2.25
C ASP A 35 12.19 -11.06 -3.11
N ARG A 36 11.50 -12.01 -2.46
CA ARG A 36 10.68 -13.00 -3.17
C ARG A 36 9.49 -12.38 -3.90
N VAL A 37 8.87 -11.35 -3.32
CA VAL A 37 7.81 -10.57 -3.98
C VAL A 37 8.36 -9.88 -5.22
N LEU A 38 9.50 -9.19 -5.12
CA LEU A 38 10.12 -8.48 -6.25
C LEU A 38 10.50 -9.44 -7.39
N VAL A 39 11.11 -10.60 -7.07
CA VAL A 39 11.44 -11.64 -8.06
C VAL A 39 10.16 -12.17 -8.75
N GLY A 40 9.08 -12.37 -7.99
CA GLY A 40 7.81 -12.83 -8.55
C GLY A 40 7.15 -11.80 -9.47
N LEU A 41 7.24 -10.52 -9.15
CA LEU A 41 6.73 -9.41 -9.97
C LEU A 41 7.52 -9.28 -11.27
N ASP A 42 8.85 -9.34 -11.20
CA ASP A 42 9.74 -9.31 -12.37
C ASP A 42 9.44 -10.48 -13.31
N ALA A 43 9.37 -11.70 -12.78
CA ALA A 43 9.02 -12.90 -13.56
C ALA A 43 7.62 -12.82 -14.22
N ALA A 44 6.71 -12.04 -13.63
CA ALA A 44 5.38 -11.79 -14.19
C ALA A 44 5.34 -10.61 -15.18
N GLY A 45 6.47 -9.93 -15.44
CA GLY A 45 6.56 -8.76 -16.31
C GLY A 45 5.82 -7.55 -15.77
N ALA A 46 5.74 -7.39 -14.45
CA ALA A 46 5.12 -6.24 -13.82
C ALA A 46 6.08 -5.04 -13.78
N GLU A 47 5.55 -3.84 -14.05
CA GLU A 47 6.25 -2.61 -13.73
C GLU A 47 6.20 -2.42 -12.20
N THR A 48 7.36 -2.28 -11.55
CA THR A 48 7.43 -2.28 -10.09
C THR A 48 8.12 -1.02 -9.56
N ARG A 49 7.54 -0.40 -8.54
CA ARG A 49 8.16 0.60 -7.67
C ARG A 49 8.29 0.02 -6.27
N LEU A 50 9.42 0.28 -5.61
CA LEU A 50 9.66 -0.11 -4.22
C LEU A 50 9.84 1.15 -3.37
N ILE A 51 9.12 1.20 -2.26
CA ILE A 51 9.32 2.14 -1.17
C ILE A 51 9.84 1.34 0.04
N ASP A 52 11.05 1.62 0.48
CA ASP A 52 11.63 1.05 1.70
C ASP A 52 11.63 2.13 2.78
N LEU A 53 10.61 2.11 3.64
CA LEU A 53 10.36 3.18 4.61
C LEU A 53 11.52 3.43 5.58
N TYR A 54 12.29 2.39 5.94
CA TYR A 54 13.45 2.55 6.81
C TYR A 54 14.69 3.01 6.06
N ALA A 55 14.93 2.50 4.85
CA ALA A 55 16.08 2.90 4.04
C ALA A 55 15.97 4.36 3.58
N GLU A 56 14.76 4.83 3.31
CA GLU A 56 14.48 6.21 2.90
C GLU A 56 14.46 7.18 4.08
N GLY A 57 14.52 6.68 5.33
CA GLY A 57 14.40 7.53 6.53
C GLY A 57 13.03 8.18 6.67
N PHE A 58 11.98 7.48 6.22
CA PHE A 58 10.61 8.01 6.30
C PHE A 58 10.24 8.39 7.74
N THR A 59 9.68 9.57 7.94
CA THR A 59 9.19 10.04 9.23
C THR A 59 7.71 9.71 9.36
N PRO A 60 7.30 8.82 10.29
CA PRO A 60 5.90 8.38 10.42
C PRO A 60 5.01 9.37 11.17
N GLU A 61 5.59 10.41 11.77
CA GLU A 61 4.85 11.40 12.56
C GLU A 61 3.95 12.23 11.64
N PHE A 62 2.65 12.25 11.95
CA PHE A 62 1.68 13.13 11.33
C PHE A 62 1.68 14.45 12.10
N SER A 63 2.31 15.46 11.55
CA SER A 63 2.57 16.74 12.21
C SER A 63 1.29 17.57 12.42
N ALA A 64 1.38 18.55 13.33
CA ALA A 64 0.29 19.50 13.55
C ALA A 64 -0.04 20.33 12.30
N SER A 65 0.97 20.68 11.50
CA SER A 65 0.80 21.41 10.24
C SER A 65 0.09 20.55 9.18
N GLU A 66 0.49 19.28 9.01
CA GLU A 66 -0.20 18.35 8.13
C GLU A 66 -1.66 18.14 8.57
N ARG A 67 -1.90 18.04 9.89
CA ARG A 67 -3.26 17.92 10.41
C ARG A 67 -4.10 19.18 10.15
N ALA A 68 -3.52 20.35 10.24
CA ALA A 68 -4.22 21.61 9.94
C ALA A 68 -4.57 21.72 8.44
N ALA A 69 -3.68 21.30 7.56
CA ALA A 69 -3.85 21.31 6.11
C ALA A 69 -4.56 20.06 5.54
N HIS A 70 -5.03 19.15 6.39
CA HIS A 70 -5.53 17.83 5.99
C HIS A 70 -6.70 17.85 4.98
N LEU A 71 -7.49 18.91 4.97
CA LEU A 71 -8.60 19.10 4.04
C LEU A 71 -8.23 19.96 2.81
N ASP A 72 -7.06 20.58 2.84
CA ASP A 72 -6.58 21.39 1.73
C ASP A 72 -6.12 20.48 0.58
N ASP A 73 -6.22 20.98 -0.64
CA ASP A 73 -5.68 20.29 -1.80
C ASP A 73 -4.15 20.39 -1.81
N GLY A 74 -3.51 19.26 -2.04
CA GLY A 74 -2.07 19.20 -2.17
C GLY A 74 -1.41 18.19 -1.24
N THR A 75 -0.19 17.84 -1.60
CA THR A 75 0.62 16.86 -0.89
C THR A 75 1.85 17.56 -0.31
N ASP A 76 2.20 17.25 0.93
CA ASP A 76 3.48 17.68 1.50
C ASP A 76 4.61 17.24 0.54
N PRO A 77 5.52 18.13 0.14
CA PRO A 77 6.67 17.79 -0.70
C PRO A 77 7.46 16.58 -0.20
N ALA A 78 7.53 16.38 1.11
CA ALA A 78 8.23 15.25 1.73
C ALA A 78 7.61 13.88 1.41
N ILE A 79 6.36 13.82 0.96
CA ILE A 79 5.65 12.57 0.63
C ILE A 79 5.14 12.53 -0.82
N SER A 80 5.48 13.53 -1.64
CA SER A 80 4.95 13.65 -3.01
C SER A 80 5.25 12.42 -3.87
N GLU A 81 6.48 11.89 -3.81
CA GLU A 81 6.88 10.68 -4.56
C GLU A 81 6.09 9.43 -4.12
N HIS A 82 5.76 9.34 -2.84
CA HIS A 82 4.93 8.25 -2.30
C HIS A 82 3.48 8.35 -2.82
N ALA A 83 2.93 9.56 -2.82
CA ALA A 83 1.60 9.85 -3.32
C ALA A 83 1.50 9.56 -4.83
N GLU A 84 2.46 10.03 -5.62
CA GLU A 84 2.55 9.75 -7.05
C GLU A 84 2.65 8.23 -7.32
N SER A 85 3.44 7.51 -6.52
CA SER A 85 3.58 6.06 -6.67
C SER A 85 2.29 5.32 -6.33
N LEU A 86 1.53 5.80 -5.34
CA LEU A 86 0.21 5.26 -5.00
C LEU A 86 -0.81 5.52 -6.11
N GLN A 87 -0.82 6.70 -6.70
CA GLN A 87 -1.71 7.04 -7.82
C GLN A 87 -1.31 6.33 -9.13
N TRP A 88 -0.03 6.05 -9.31
CA TRP A 88 0.47 5.33 -10.49
C TRP A 88 0.12 3.84 -10.46
N CYS A 89 0.16 3.18 -9.29
CA CYS A 89 0.00 1.74 -9.20
C CYS A 89 -1.44 1.27 -9.42
N ASN A 90 -1.61 0.01 -9.84
CA ASN A 90 -2.90 -0.69 -9.82
C ASN A 90 -2.91 -1.89 -8.88
N THR A 91 -1.78 -2.18 -8.26
CA THR A 91 -1.59 -3.21 -7.25
C THR A 91 -0.67 -2.66 -6.16
N LEU A 92 -1.19 -2.53 -4.94
CA LEU A 92 -0.44 -2.15 -3.76
C LEU A 92 -0.08 -3.41 -2.98
N ILE A 93 1.20 -3.59 -2.69
CA ILE A 93 1.71 -4.72 -1.92
C ILE A 93 2.43 -4.18 -0.70
N LEU A 94 1.97 -4.58 0.48
CA LEU A 94 2.52 -4.18 1.76
C LEU A 94 3.31 -5.36 2.33
N VAL A 95 4.60 -5.17 2.63
CA VAL A 95 5.47 -6.22 3.19
C VAL A 95 5.99 -5.76 4.54
N TYR A 96 5.51 -6.38 5.62
CA TYR A 96 5.76 -5.93 6.98
C TYR A 96 5.60 -7.03 8.03
N PRO A 97 6.20 -6.93 9.22
CA PRO A 97 5.90 -7.82 10.34
C PRO A 97 4.64 -7.36 11.06
N THR A 98 3.86 -8.29 11.60
CA THR A 98 2.79 -7.94 12.54
C THR A 98 3.39 -7.71 13.92
N TRP A 99 3.22 -6.50 14.46
CA TRP A 99 3.63 -6.10 15.81
C TRP A 99 2.40 -5.69 16.61
N TRP A 100 2.20 -6.31 17.78
CA TRP A 100 1.05 -6.03 18.64
C TRP A 100 -0.30 -6.10 17.88
N ALA A 101 -0.52 -7.21 17.19
CA ALA A 101 -1.70 -7.50 16.37
C ALA A 101 -1.99 -6.51 15.21
N GLY A 102 -1.05 -5.65 14.88
CA GLY A 102 -1.22 -4.61 13.83
C GLY A 102 0.02 -4.38 12.98
N GLN A 103 -0.10 -3.42 12.08
CA GLN A 103 1.03 -2.94 11.30
C GLN A 103 2.00 -2.13 12.19
N PRO A 104 3.31 -2.12 11.86
CA PRO A 104 4.28 -1.29 12.54
C PRO A 104 3.91 0.20 12.49
N ALA A 105 4.28 0.96 13.53
CA ALA A 105 4.01 2.42 13.60
C ALA A 105 4.51 3.18 12.36
N MET A 106 5.67 2.78 11.81
CA MET A 106 6.22 3.33 10.57
C MET A 106 5.25 3.18 9.40
N LEU A 107 4.68 1.98 9.20
CA LEU A 107 3.71 1.73 8.13
C LEU A 107 2.38 2.44 8.41
N LYS A 108 1.94 2.50 9.68
CA LYS A 108 0.73 3.25 10.04
C LYS A 108 0.90 4.74 9.73
N GLY A 109 2.05 5.33 10.06
CA GLY A 109 2.37 6.71 9.73
C GLY A 109 2.43 6.96 8.22
N TRP A 110 2.90 5.99 7.44
CA TRP A 110 2.83 6.08 5.98
C TRP A 110 1.37 6.19 5.49
N PHE A 111 0.46 5.38 6.01
CA PHE A 111 -0.96 5.53 5.69
C PHE A 111 -1.51 6.88 6.09
N ASP A 112 -1.21 7.35 7.31
CA ASP A 112 -1.74 8.61 7.83
C ASP A 112 -1.28 9.82 7.01
N ARG A 113 -0.06 9.78 6.47
CA ARG A 113 0.53 10.88 5.71
C ARG A 113 0.27 10.83 4.21
N VAL A 114 0.10 9.63 3.63
CA VAL A 114 -0.04 9.46 2.16
C VAL A 114 -1.49 9.34 1.73
N PHE A 115 -2.40 8.83 2.60
CA PHE A 115 -3.82 8.70 2.27
C PHE A 115 -4.60 9.99 2.57
N VAL A 116 -4.20 11.07 1.91
CA VAL A 116 -4.73 12.43 2.13
C VAL A 116 -5.70 12.86 1.03
N ASN A 117 -6.29 14.05 1.20
CA ASN A 117 -7.17 14.69 0.21
C ASN A 117 -6.42 14.88 -1.13
N GLY A 118 -7.10 14.64 -2.23
CA GLY A 118 -6.53 14.70 -3.58
C GLY A 118 -5.63 13.50 -3.96
N VAL A 119 -5.33 12.59 -3.01
CA VAL A 119 -4.54 11.37 -3.27
C VAL A 119 -5.40 10.12 -3.14
N ALA A 120 -5.87 9.82 -1.94
CA ALA A 120 -6.65 8.60 -1.69
C ALA A 120 -8.17 8.86 -1.63
N TRP A 121 -8.55 10.06 -1.33
CA TRP A 121 -9.93 10.51 -1.23
C TRP A 121 -10.04 11.99 -1.58
N GLU A 122 -11.25 12.46 -1.81
CA GLU A 122 -11.58 13.87 -2.01
C GLU A 122 -12.80 14.25 -1.17
N LEU A 123 -12.84 15.50 -0.73
CA LEU A 123 -14.04 16.11 -0.14
C LEU A 123 -14.55 17.20 -1.09
N PRO A 124 -15.53 16.92 -1.97
CA PRO A 124 -16.05 17.93 -2.88
C PRO A 124 -16.63 19.13 -2.14
N ALA A 125 -16.48 20.31 -2.71
CA ALA A 125 -16.98 21.54 -2.10
C ALA A 125 -18.47 21.44 -1.75
N GLY A 126 -18.82 21.73 -0.50
CA GLY A 126 -20.20 21.62 0.01
C GLY A 126 -20.69 20.21 0.32
N ALA A 127 -19.87 19.18 0.12
CA ALA A 127 -20.20 17.81 0.48
C ALA A 127 -19.89 17.53 1.96
N ASN A 128 -20.67 16.62 2.54
CA ASN A 128 -20.44 16.08 3.90
C ASN A 128 -19.94 14.64 3.90
N ARG A 129 -19.54 14.13 2.74
CA ARG A 129 -19.03 12.76 2.56
C ARG A 129 -17.81 12.76 1.67
N LEU A 130 -16.82 11.98 2.08
CA LEU A 130 -15.62 11.71 1.30
C LEU A 130 -15.98 10.84 0.08
N ARG A 131 -15.27 11.04 -1.02
CA ARG A 131 -15.29 10.16 -2.18
C ARG A 131 -13.95 9.47 -2.32
N PRO A 132 -13.90 8.16 -2.60
CA PRO A 132 -12.66 7.49 -2.93
C PRO A 132 -12.01 8.13 -4.17
N HIS A 133 -10.67 8.21 -4.18
CA HIS A 133 -9.90 8.78 -5.29
C HIS A 133 -8.78 7.84 -5.78
N LEU A 134 -8.85 6.55 -5.43
CA LEU A 134 -7.91 5.50 -5.87
C LEU A 134 -8.56 4.57 -6.90
N ASP A 135 -9.18 5.14 -7.94
CA ASP A 135 -9.84 4.39 -9.02
C ASP A 135 -8.85 3.53 -9.85
N ASN A 136 -7.56 3.87 -9.80
CA ASN A 136 -6.47 3.10 -10.37
C ASN A 136 -6.24 1.77 -9.62
N LEU A 137 -6.49 1.74 -8.30
CA LEU A 137 -6.12 0.63 -7.43
C LEU A 137 -7.17 -0.50 -7.53
N ARG A 138 -6.72 -1.69 -7.94
CA ARG A 138 -7.57 -2.86 -8.18
C ARG A 138 -7.30 -4.00 -7.21
N ARG A 139 -6.11 -4.00 -6.61
CA ARG A 139 -5.66 -5.06 -5.71
C ARG A 139 -4.79 -4.47 -4.61
N ILE A 140 -5.06 -4.91 -3.38
CA ILE A 140 -4.20 -4.71 -2.22
C ILE A 140 -3.80 -6.08 -1.71
N VAL A 141 -2.52 -6.28 -1.44
CA VAL A 141 -1.95 -7.53 -0.94
C VAL A 141 -1.12 -7.21 0.30
N ALA A 142 -1.37 -7.89 1.39
CA ALA A 142 -0.51 -7.84 2.57
C ALA A 142 0.32 -9.13 2.64
N VAL A 143 1.64 -8.98 2.72
CA VAL A 143 2.60 -10.06 2.98
C VAL A 143 3.17 -9.79 4.37
N THR A 144 2.68 -10.53 5.34
CA THR A 144 3.02 -10.27 6.75
C THR A 144 3.47 -11.54 7.48
N THR A 145 4.17 -11.36 8.59
CA THR A 145 4.61 -12.42 9.48
C THR A 145 4.00 -12.22 10.86
N HIS A 146 3.65 -13.32 11.51
CA HIS A 146 3.13 -13.33 12.87
C HIS A 146 4.09 -14.13 13.75
N GLY A 147 4.43 -13.56 14.91
CA GLY A 147 5.21 -14.27 15.93
C GLY A 147 4.36 -15.17 16.83
N SER A 148 3.05 -15.00 16.81
CA SER A 148 2.10 -15.73 17.66
C SER A 148 1.53 -16.97 16.96
N PRO A 149 1.14 -18.02 17.71
CA PRO A 149 0.38 -19.15 17.18
C PRO A 149 -0.98 -18.71 16.60
N LYS A 150 -1.52 -19.48 15.67
CA LYS A 150 -2.77 -19.15 14.96
C LYS A 150 -3.96 -18.86 15.90
N TYR A 151 -4.05 -19.53 17.04
CA TYR A 151 -5.16 -19.33 17.98
C TYR A 151 -5.08 -17.96 18.67
N ILE A 152 -3.88 -17.46 18.94
CA ILE A 152 -3.69 -16.10 19.49
C ILE A 152 -4.07 -15.07 18.43
N ASN A 153 -3.60 -15.23 17.20
CA ASN A 153 -3.95 -14.31 16.10
C ASN A 153 -5.47 -14.26 15.86
N ALA A 154 -6.17 -15.39 16.02
CA ALA A 154 -7.63 -15.44 15.92
C ALA A 154 -8.32 -14.67 17.06
N LEU A 155 -7.78 -14.72 18.28
CA LEU A 155 -8.30 -13.96 19.44
C LEU A 155 -8.04 -12.45 19.29
N GLU A 156 -6.93 -12.08 18.70
CA GLU A 156 -6.55 -10.68 18.43
C GLU A 156 -7.30 -10.07 17.23
N GLY A 157 -8.17 -10.84 16.57
CA GLY A 157 -8.98 -10.38 15.45
C GLY A 157 -8.28 -10.49 14.10
N GLU A 158 -7.18 -11.27 14.00
CA GLU A 158 -6.39 -11.46 12.77
C GLU A 158 -6.24 -10.13 12.02
N GLY A 159 -5.43 -9.21 12.51
CA GLY A 159 -5.24 -7.83 12.02
C GLY A 159 -4.88 -7.65 10.53
N GLY A 160 -5.16 -8.65 9.71
CA GLY A 160 -5.00 -8.68 8.26
C GLY A 160 -6.27 -9.08 7.51
N LYS A 161 -7.42 -9.15 8.18
CA LYS A 161 -8.73 -9.37 7.52
C LYS A 161 -9.48 -8.08 7.29
#